data_af00e324d1754d39a59a02a5af172a08
#
_entry.id   af00e324d1754d39a59a02a5af172a08
#
_cell.length_a   1.000
_cell.length_b   1.000
_cell.length_c   1.000
_cell.angle_alpha   90.00
_cell.angle_beta   90.00
_cell.angle_gamma   90.00
#
_symmetry.space_group_name_H-M   'P 1'
#
loop_
_entity.id
_entity.type
_entity.pdbx_description
1 polymer ?
#
loop_
_entity_poly.entity_id
_entity_poly.type
_entity_poly.pdbx_seq_one_letter_code
_entity_poly.pdbx_strand_id
1 'polypeptide(L)'
;MSDAVHLGMPGLTEPGALPVEYLTISHDRVYRIAMVNAGLACCSIEYVSALEQWGETSMATELTADQTALPGSQTDLSVLVVSGTCTTKIAPLVTSIYEAMPEGTKVVSFGACTASGGPYWDSYSVVKGIAELIPVDIFVPGCPPRPEALLHGLSQLVDHSVVAP
;
A
#
# COMPACT_ATOMS: atom_id res chain seq x y z
N MET A 1 2.38 16.39 27.54
CA MET A 1 1.29 15.39 27.62
C MET A 1 0.58 15.49 26.28
N SER A 2 0.92 14.56 25.38
CA SER A 2 0.40 14.53 24.01
C SER A 2 -0.74 13.52 23.99
N ASP A 3 -1.98 14.02 23.93
CA ASP A 3 -3.15 13.18 23.75
C ASP A 3 -3.13 12.63 22.32
N ALA A 4 -2.74 11.37 22.20
CA ALA A 4 -2.87 10.62 20.95
C ALA A 4 -4.37 10.49 20.63
N VAL A 5 -4.80 11.14 19.55
CA VAL A 5 -6.15 10.97 19.02
C VAL A 5 -6.30 9.53 18.55
N HIS A 6 -7.02 8.72 19.30
CA HIS A 6 -7.42 7.37 18.91
C HIS A 6 -8.43 7.49 17.77
N LEU A 7 -7.95 7.47 16.54
CA LEU A 7 -8.78 7.22 15.37
C LEU A 7 -9.13 5.73 15.43
N GLY A 8 -10.35 5.41 15.86
CA GLY A 8 -10.85 4.04 15.97
C GLY A 8 -11.01 3.40 14.59
N MET A 9 -9.91 2.99 14.00
CA MET A 9 -9.93 2.07 12.88
C MET A 9 -9.96 0.65 13.41
N PRO A 10 -10.90 -0.19 12.99
CA PRO A 10 -10.92 -1.59 13.42
C PRO A 10 -9.63 -2.26 12.93
N GLY A 11 -8.81 -2.74 13.86
CA GLY A 11 -7.57 -3.46 13.59
C GLY A 11 -6.27 -2.78 14.02
N LEU A 12 -6.27 -1.50 14.42
CA LEU A 12 -5.09 -0.81 14.97
C LEU A 12 -5.15 -0.79 16.49
N THR A 13 -5.15 -1.95 17.13
CA THR A 13 -5.16 -2.06 18.60
C THR A 13 -3.77 -2.07 19.22
N GLU A 14 -2.72 -2.25 18.41
CA GLU A 14 -1.33 -2.18 18.86
C GLU A 14 -0.52 -1.32 17.88
N PRO A 15 0.34 -0.40 18.36
CA PRO A 15 1.25 0.33 17.48
C PRO A 15 2.31 -0.65 16.95
N GLY A 16 2.16 -1.10 15.72
CA GLY A 16 3.14 -1.96 15.06
C GLY A 16 2.59 -3.08 14.17
N ALA A 17 1.32 -3.45 14.29
CA ALA A 17 0.74 -4.50 13.45
C ALA A 17 -0.05 -3.91 12.28
N LEU A 18 0.59 -3.71 11.13
CA LEU A 18 -0.10 -3.40 9.89
C LEU A 18 -0.59 -4.72 9.27
N PRO A 19 -1.84 -4.77 8.77
CA PRO A 19 -2.32 -5.95 8.04
C PRO A 19 -1.45 -6.14 6.79
N VAL A 20 -0.87 -7.34 6.67
CA VAL A 20 -0.07 -7.72 5.51
C VAL A 20 -0.91 -8.70 4.68
N GLU A 21 -1.08 -8.39 3.43
CA GLU A 21 -1.81 -9.18 2.46
C GLU A 21 -0.83 -9.78 1.46
N TYR A 22 -1.14 -10.95 0.93
CA TYR A 22 -0.26 -11.64 0.00
C TYR A 22 -0.92 -11.82 -1.35
N LEU A 23 -0.18 -11.56 -2.41
CA LEU A 23 -0.57 -11.82 -3.78
C LEU A 23 0.52 -12.63 -4.47
N THR A 24 0.10 -13.59 -5.30
CA THR A 24 1.01 -14.39 -6.12
C THR A 24 0.86 -14.00 -7.57
N ILE A 25 1.94 -13.58 -8.21
CA ILE A 25 1.99 -13.25 -9.63
C ILE A 25 2.91 -14.23 -10.35
N SER A 26 2.38 -14.88 -11.41
CA SER A 26 3.18 -15.69 -12.32
C SER A 26 3.65 -14.86 -13.50
N HIS A 27 4.95 -14.73 -13.66
CA HIS A 27 5.60 -14.07 -14.79
C HIS A 27 6.60 -15.05 -15.45
N ASP A 28 7.90 -14.85 -15.32
CA ASP A 28 8.96 -15.80 -15.67
C ASP A 28 9.10 -16.92 -14.63
N ARG A 29 8.78 -16.60 -13.40
CA ARG A 29 8.61 -17.50 -12.26
C ARG A 29 7.43 -17.02 -11.41
N VAL A 30 7.15 -17.73 -10.34
CA VAL A 30 6.12 -17.33 -9.37
C VAL A 30 6.73 -16.37 -8.35
N TYR A 31 6.16 -15.17 -8.24
CA TYR A 31 6.53 -14.15 -7.26
C TYR A 31 5.48 -14.05 -6.17
N ARG A 32 5.89 -14.11 -4.93
CA ARG A 32 5.03 -13.84 -3.79
C ARG A 32 5.28 -12.40 -3.31
N ILE A 33 4.25 -11.59 -3.38
CA ILE A 33 4.27 -10.17 -3.01
C ILE A 33 3.57 -10.00 -1.66
N ALA A 34 4.27 -9.42 -0.70
CA ALA A 34 3.67 -8.99 0.55
C ALA A 34 3.26 -7.52 0.42
N MET A 35 1.99 -7.22 0.65
CA MET A 35 1.44 -5.89 0.48
C MET A 35 0.90 -5.34 1.79
N VAL A 36 1.16 -4.07 2.01
CA VAL A 36 0.49 -3.26 3.03
C VAL A 36 -0.28 -2.16 2.32
N ASN A 37 -1.55 -1.98 2.67
CA ASN A 37 -2.37 -0.93 2.08
C ASN A 37 -2.59 0.20 3.08
N ALA A 38 -2.09 1.39 2.76
CA ALA A 38 -2.53 2.63 3.37
C ALA A 38 -3.81 3.11 2.68
N GLY A 39 -4.94 2.53 3.08
CA GLY A 39 -6.26 2.79 2.52
C GLY A 39 -6.85 4.08 3.06
N LEU A 40 -6.88 5.14 2.25
CA LEU A 40 -7.26 6.48 2.68
C LEU A 40 -8.65 6.92 2.20
N ALA A 41 -9.14 6.35 1.08
CA ALA A 41 -10.44 6.73 0.48
C ALA A 41 -10.96 5.68 -0.51
N CYS A 42 -11.77 6.10 -1.50
CA CYS A 42 -12.49 5.22 -2.43
C CYS A 42 -11.59 4.24 -3.21
N CYS A 43 -10.36 4.59 -3.53
CA CYS A 43 -9.43 3.69 -4.21
C CYS A 43 -9.11 2.44 -3.36
N SER A 44 -9.24 2.52 -2.03
CA SER A 44 -9.07 1.37 -1.14
C SER A 44 -10.13 0.29 -1.37
N ILE A 45 -11.32 0.65 -1.81
CA ILE A 45 -12.40 -0.30 -2.14
C ILE A 45 -12.01 -1.12 -3.38
N GLU A 46 -11.48 -0.46 -4.40
CA GLU A 46 -10.99 -1.13 -5.61
C GLU A 46 -9.76 -2.01 -5.32
N TYR A 47 -8.90 -1.58 -4.40
CA TYR A 47 -7.79 -2.41 -3.90
C TYR A 47 -8.30 -3.69 -3.26
N VAL A 48 -9.27 -3.60 -2.33
CA VAL A 48 -9.88 -4.78 -1.70
C VAL A 48 -10.55 -5.68 -2.73
N SER A 49 -11.27 -5.10 -3.70
CA SER A 49 -11.87 -5.86 -4.80
C SER A 49 -10.83 -6.60 -5.65
N ALA A 50 -9.65 -6.01 -5.86
CA ALA A 50 -8.55 -6.69 -6.54
C ALA A 50 -8.07 -7.91 -5.75
N LEU A 51 -7.93 -7.79 -4.44
CA LEU A 51 -7.52 -8.91 -3.59
C LEU A 51 -8.56 -10.03 -3.54
N GLU A 52 -9.85 -9.68 -3.47
CA GLU A 52 -10.92 -10.68 -3.50
C GLU A 52 -10.96 -11.49 -4.80
N GLN A 53 -10.57 -10.87 -5.92
CA GLN A 53 -10.56 -11.54 -7.21
C GLN A 53 -9.31 -12.38 -7.46
N TRP A 54 -8.15 -11.94 -6.99
CA TRP A 54 -6.85 -12.53 -7.35
C TRP A 54 -5.93 -12.82 -6.16
N GLY A 55 -6.28 -12.34 -4.97
CA GLY A 55 -5.54 -12.67 -3.77
C GLY A 55 -5.74 -14.14 -3.41
N GLU A 56 -4.68 -14.82 -2.99
CA GLU A 56 -4.87 -15.99 -2.15
C GLU A 56 -5.43 -15.47 -0.84
N THR A 57 -6.71 -15.71 -0.60
CA THR A 57 -7.39 -15.30 0.62
C THR A 57 -6.86 -16.10 1.80
N SER A 58 -5.65 -15.82 2.19
CA SER A 58 -5.26 -15.92 3.57
C SER A 58 -5.60 -14.58 4.21
N MET A 59 -6.89 -14.39 4.49
CA MET A 59 -7.24 -13.55 5.61
C MET A 59 -6.50 -14.15 6.79
N ALA A 60 -5.33 -13.62 7.11
CA ALA A 60 -4.68 -13.86 8.37
C ALA A 60 -5.58 -13.26 9.46
N THR A 61 -6.66 -13.97 9.72
CA THR A 61 -7.44 -13.83 10.93
C THR A 61 -6.50 -14.31 12.03
N GLU A 62 -6.16 -13.40 12.92
CA GLU A 62 -5.26 -13.57 14.07
C GLU A 62 -3.77 -13.53 13.72
N LEU A 63 -3.22 -12.34 13.85
CA LEU A 63 -1.80 -12.10 14.10
C LEU A 63 -1.48 -12.70 15.48
N THR A 64 -1.06 -13.95 15.51
CA THR A 64 -0.34 -14.47 16.69
C THR A 64 1.01 -13.75 16.75
N ALA A 65 1.47 -13.42 17.94
CA ALA A 65 2.68 -12.64 18.23
C ALA A 65 3.98 -13.18 17.59
N ASP A 66 3.94 -14.32 16.92
CA ASP A 66 5.04 -14.94 16.17
C ASP A 66 5.06 -14.53 14.68
N GLN A 67 4.07 -13.76 14.21
CA GLN A 67 4.01 -13.23 12.85
C GLN A 67 4.40 -11.76 12.74
N THR A 68 5.01 -11.19 13.75
CA THR A 68 5.74 -9.91 13.69
C THR A 68 7.05 -9.99 12.89
N ALA A 69 7.39 -11.16 12.36
CA ALA A 69 8.34 -11.24 11.27
C ALA A 69 7.68 -10.62 10.02
N LEU A 70 7.92 -9.32 9.82
CA LEU A 70 7.82 -8.72 8.50
C LEU A 70 8.40 -9.72 7.49
N PRO A 71 7.76 -9.93 6.33
CA PRO A 71 8.03 -11.06 5.45
C PRO A 71 9.47 -11.02 4.91
N GLY A 72 10.40 -11.59 5.65
CA GLY A 72 11.81 -11.66 5.25
C GLY A 72 12.25 -13.00 4.69
N SER A 73 11.50 -14.07 4.91
CA SER A 73 12.03 -15.40 4.59
C SER A 73 11.34 -16.17 3.46
N GLN A 74 10.22 -15.65 2.92
CA GLN A 74 9.49 -16.33 1.83
C GLN A 74 8.77 -15.38 0.85
N THR A 75 9.03 -14.08 0.89
CA THR A 75 8.46 -13.11 -0.05
C THR A 75 9.53 -12.56 -0.97
N ASP A 76 9.23 -12.49 -2.25
CA ASP A 76 10.16 -11.96 -3.25
C ASP A 76 10.14 -10.42 -3.28
N LEU A 77 9.02 -9.80 -2.87
CA LEU A 77 8.82 -8.36 -2.95
C LEU A 77 7.91 -7.85 -1.84
N SER A 78 8.30 -6.77 -1.17
CA SER A 78 7.47 -6.00 -0.24
C SER A 78 6.93 -4.75 -0.93
N VAL A 79 5.63 -4.48 -0.80
CA VAL A 79 4.96 -3.37 -1.48
C VAL A 79 4.08 -2.60 -0.50
N LEU A 80 4.25 -1.28 -0.46
CA LEU A 80 3.31 -0.36 0.15
C LEU A 80 2.39 0.21 -0.94
N VAL A 81 1.10 -0.07 -0.84
CA VAL A 81 0.09 0.55 -1.70
C VAL A 81 -0.55 1.70 -0.94
N VAL A 82 -0.44 2.92 -1.47
CA VAL A 82 -1.17 4.07 -0.94
C VAL A 82 -2.36 4.34 -1.84
N SER A 83 -3.58 4.21 -1.29
CA SER A 83 -4.81 4.24 -2.08
C SER A 83 -5.80 5.30 -1.57
N GLY A 84 -5.99 6.37 -2.34
CA GLY A 84 -6.96 7.42 -2.04
C GLY A 84 -6.35 8.77 -1.70
N THR A 85 -7.15 9.65 -1.10
CA THR A 85 -6.78 11.04 -0.84
C THR A 85 -5.93 11.15 0.41
N CYS A 86 -4.68 11.58 0.25
CA CYS A 86 -3.79 11.89 1.36
C CYS A 86 -4.00 13.33 1.82
N THR A 87 -4.43 13.51 3.07
CA THR A 87 -4.54 14.83 3.68
C THR A 87 -3.27 15.19 4.45
N THR A 88 -3.03 16.49 4.68
CA THR A 88 -1.89 16.98 5.46
C THR A 88 -1.86 16.42 6.88
N LYS A 89 -3.02 16.05 7.45
CA LYS A 89 -3.12 15.41 8.78
C LYS A 89 -2.70 13.94 8.76
N ILE A 90 -2.94 13.23 7.65
CA ILE A 90 -2.63 11.81 7.49
C ILE A 90 -1.22 11.60 6.93
N ALA A 91 -0.65 12.59 6.28
CA ALA A 91 0.69 12.51 5.68
C ALA A 91 1.77 11.95 6.64
N PRO A 92 1.86 12.38 7.91
CA PRO A 92 2.84 11.80 8.84
C PRO A 92 2.64 10.30 9.10
N LEU A 93 1.38 9.82 9.08
CA LEU A 93 1.08 8.40 9.25
C LEU A 93 1.56 7.60 8.04
N VAL A 94 1.33 8.09 6.83
CA VAL A 94 1.81 7.43 5.60
C VAL A 94 3.34 7.31 5.61
N THR A 95 4.04 8.38 6.01
CA THR A 95 5.50 8.37 6.15
C THR A 95 5.94 7.37 7.20
N SER A 96 5.31 7.34 8.38
CA SER A 96 5.64 6.38 9.45
C SER A 96 5.39 4.93 9.04
N ILE A 97 4.35 4.66 8.24
CA ILE A 97 4.11 3.32 7.68
C ILE A 97 5.26 2.93 6.76
N TYR A 98 5.66 3.82 5.85
CA TYR A 98 6.76 3.57 4.93
C TYR A 98 8.09 3.30 5.67
N GLU A 99 8.40 4.10 6.69
CA GLU A 99 9.61 3.95 7.51
C GLU A 99 9.62 2.64 8.32
N ALA A 100 8.44 2.10 8.66
CA ALA A 100 8.32 0.83 9.37
C ALA A 100 8.40 -0.39 8.43
N MET A 101 8.35 -0.19 7.11
CA MET A 101 8.45 -1.27 6.12
C MET A 101 9.91 -1.75 5.97
N PRO A 102 10.13 -2.99 5.50
CA PRO A 102 11.46 -3.50 5.20
C PRO A 102 12.21 -2.61 4.20
N GLU A 103 13.54 -2.59 4.32
CA GLU A 103 14.39 -1.93 3.34
C GLU A 103 14.16 -2.52 1.93
N GLY A 104 14.09 -1.66 0.92
CA GLY A 104 13.80 -2.07 -0.46
C GLY A 104 12.31 -2.21 -0.78
N THR A 105 11.41 -1.86 0.16
CA THR A 105 9.97 -1.83 -0.11
C THR A 105 9.65 -0.92 -1.28
N LYS A 106 8.85 -1.43 -2.21
CA LYS A 106 8.34 -0.69 -3.37
C LYS A 106 7.05 0.05 -3.03
N VAL A 107 6.85 1.22 -3.62
CA VAL A 107 5.68 2.06 -3.34
C VAL A 107 4.83 2.22 -4.59
N VAL A 108 3.54 1.87 -4.46
CA VAL A 108 2.52 2.05 -5.48
C VAL A 108 1.59 3.19 -5.09
N SER A 109 1.54 4.21 -5.91
CA SER A 109 0.54 5.29 -5.84
C SER A 109 -0.71 4.85 -6.61
N PHE A 110 -1.78 4.46 -5.89
CA PHE A 110 -2.99 3.91 -6.49
C PHE A 110 -4.11 4.95 -6.52
N GLY A 111 -4.30 5.56 -7.68
CA GLY A 111 -5.34 6.54 -7.97
C GLY A 111 -4.83 7.97 -8.18
N ALA A 112 -5.67 8.81 -8.78
CA ALA A 112 -5.35 10.19 -9.10
C ALA A 112 -5.06 11.05 -7.86
N CYS A 113 -5.73 10.78 -6.75
CA CYS A 113 -5.53 11.53 -5.51
C CYS A 113 -4.14 11.33 -4.93
N THR A 114 -3.63 10.09 -4.92
CA THR A 114 -2.26 9.79 -4.45
C THR A 114 -1.21 10.29 -5.43
N ALA A 115 -1.52 10.33 -6.73
CA ALA A 115 -0.57 10.79 -7.74
C ALA A 115 -0.39 12.32 -7.76
N SER A 116 -1.48 13.10 -7.59
CA SER A 116 -1.45 14.55 -7.81
C SER A 116 -2.49 15.33 -7.01
N GLY A 117 -3.08 14.76 -5.97
CA GLY A 117 -4.22 15.34 -5.27
C GLY A 117 -5.58 15.12 -5.97
N GLY A 118 -5.58 14.65 -7.22
CA GLY A 118 -6.77 14.32 -7.99
C GLY A 118 -7.78 15.47 -8.09
N PRO A 119 -9.09 15.23 -7.89
CA PRO A 119 -10.12 16.26 -7.88
C PRO A 119 -9.95 17.33 -6.80
N TYR A 120 -9.09 17.08 -5.79
CA TYR A 120 -8.86 17.95 -4.63
C TYR A 120 -7.49 18.64 -4.66
N TRP A 121 -6.86 18.69 -5.82
CA TRP A 121 -5.50 19.22 -6.01
C TRP A 121 -5.30 20.67 -5.53
N ASP A 122 -6.36 21.45 -5.53
CA ASP A 122 -6.37 22.86 -5.10
C ASP A 122 -6.69 23.05 -3.61
N SER A 123 -7.02 21.96 -2.90
CA SER A 123 -7.31 22.03 -1.46
C SER A 123 -6.03 22.24 -0.65
N TYR A 124 -6.08 23.17 0.30
CA TYR A 124 -4.99 23.40 1.27
C TYR A 124 -4.77 22.24 2.25
N SER A 125 -5.76 21.35 2.38
CA SER A 125 -5.71 20.22 3.30
C SER A 125 -5.26 18.92 2.64
N VAL A 126 -5.02 18.91 1.33
CA VAL A 126 -4.65 17.73 0.55
C VAL A 126 -3.22 17.85 0.04
N VAL A 127 -2.45 16.78 0.22
CA VAL A 127 -1.10 16.65 -0.33
C VAL A 127 -1.20 16.50 -1.85
N LYS A 128 -0.36 17.25 -2.58
CA LYS A 128 -0.39 17.28 -4.05
C LYS A 128 0.36 16.13 -4.72
N GLY A 129 0.26 14.95 -4.10
CA GLY A 129 0.89 13.71 -4.51
C GLY A 129 1.77 13.14 -3.41
N ILE A 130 1.67 11.83 -3.19
CA ILE A 130 2.47 11.18 -2.13
C ILE A 130 3.96 11.17 -2.44
N ALA A 131 4.36 11.41 -3.70
CA ALA A 131 5.76 11.56 -4.08
C ALA A 131 6.46 12.77 -3.40
N GLU A 132 5.70 13.70 -2.82
CA GLU A 132 6.23 14.77 -1.96
C GLU A 132 6.65 14.26 -0.57
N LEU A 133 6.17 13.08 -0.16
CA LEU A 133 6.36 12.51 1.17
C LEU A 133 7.33 11.32 1.17
N ILE A 134 7.16 10.40 0.21
CA ILE A 134 7.88 9.13 0.10
C ILE A 134 8.22 8.85 -1.37
N PRO A 135 9.30 8.09 -1.65
CA PRO A 135 9.60 7.68 -3.03
C PRO A 135 8.47 6.80 -3.57
N VAL A 136 8.11 6.99 -4.84
CA VAL A 136 7.07 6.22 -5.53
C VAL A 136 7.69 5.52 -6.73
N ASP A 137 7.53 4.19 -6.80
CA ASP A 137 8.05 3.37 -7.89
C ASP A 137 7.07 3.31 -9.06
N ILE A 138 5.76 3.19 -8.78
CA ILE A 138 4.73 3.09 -9.83
C ILE A 138 3.51 3.96 -9.48
N PHE A 139 3.00 4.62 -10.52
CA PHE A 139 1.73 5.35 -10.46
C PHE A 139 0.67 4.60 -11.26
N VAL A 140 -0.44 4.27 -10.59
CA VAL A 140 -1.62 3.65 -11.22
C VAL A 140 -2.71 4.71 -11.34
N PRO A 141 -2.94 5.29 -12.53
CA PRO A 141 -3.90 6.36 -12.71
C PRO A 141 -5.34 5.84 -12.70
N GLY A 142 -6.26 6.68 -12.25
CA GLY A 142 -7.70 6.43 -12.22
C GLY A 142 -8.39 7.15 -11.06
N CYS A 143 -9.72 7.30 -11.14
CA CYS A 143 -10.49 7.96 -10.07
C CYS A 143 -11.86 7.29 -9.88
N PRO A 144 -11.90 6.12 -9.20
CA PRO A 144 -10.79 5.22 -8.87
C PRO A 144 -10.25 4.44 -10.08
N PRO A 145 -9.04 3.88 -9.99
CA PRO A 145 -8.56 2.89 -10.94
C PRO A 145 -9.37 1.59 -10.81
N ARG A 146 -9.46 0.82 -11.88
CA ARG A 146 -10.08 -0.52 -11.80
C ARG A 146 -9.16 -1.50 -11.08
N PRO A 147 -9.71 -2.58 -10.49
CA PRO A 147 -8.92 -3.62 -9.82
C PRO A 147 -7.79 -4.19 -10.70
N GLU A 148 -8.06 -4.44 -11.99
CA GLU A 148 -7.07 -4.97 -12.95
C GLU A 148 -5.85 -4.06 -13.12
N ALA A 149 -6.04 -2.73 -12.94
CA ALA A 149 -4.95 -1.77 -13.05
C ALA A 149 -3.93 -1.93 -11.92
N LEU A 150 -4.34 -2.40 -10.74
CA LEU A 150 -3.43 -2.73 -9.66
C LEU A 150 -2.52 -3.89 -10.06
N LEU A 151 -3.09 -4.97 -10.59
CA LEU A 151 -2.31 -6.13 -11.04
C LEU A 151 -1.30 -5.76 -12.11
N HIS A 152 -1.73 -4.92 -13.07
CA HIS A 152 -0.82 -4.43 -14.12
C HIS A 152 0.33 -3.61 -13.53
N GLY A 153 0.06 -2.74 -12.55
CA GLY A 153 1.10 -2.00 -11.84
C GLY A 153 2.05 -2.92 -11.08
N LEU A 154 1.54 -3.92 -10.38
CA LEU A 154 2.36 -4.89 -9.66
C LEU A 154 3.21 -5.76 -10.60
N SER A 155 2.69 -6.17 -11.76
CA SER A 155 3.47 -6.91 -12.75
C SER A 155 4.64 -6.09 -13.28
N GLN A 156 4.46 -4.79 -13.51
CA GLN A 156 5.54 -3.90 -13.90
C GLN A 156 6.62 -3.77 -12.81
N LEU A 157 6.26 -3.78 -11.52
CA LEU A 157 7.24 -3.80 -10.44
C LEU A 157 8.09 -5.07 -10.46
N VAL A 158 7.47 -6.22 -10.74
CA VAL A 158 8.18 -7.50 -10.88
C VAL A 158 9.18 -7.41 -12.03
N ASP A 159 8.76 -6.93 -13.21
CA ASP A 159 9.63 -6.77 -14.39
C ASP A 159 10.84 -5.87 -14.09
N HIS A 160 10.61 -4.74 -13.44
CA HIS A 160 11.67 -3.79 -13.07
C HIS A 160 12.61 -4.33 -11.99
N SER A 161 12.13 -5.18 -11.07
CA SER A 161 12.96 -5.77 -10.02
C SER A 161 13.91 -6.85 -10.55
N VAL A 162 13.58 -7.48 -11.68
CA VAL A 162 14.41 -8.50 -12.34
C VAL A 162 15.54 -7.86 -13.17
N VAL A 163 15.36 -6.62 -13.63
CA VAL A 163 16.29 -5.91 -14.53
C VAL A 163 17.31 -5.04 -13.78
N ALA A 164 17.16 -4.86 -12.46
CA ALA A 164 18.16 -4.12 -11.67
C ALA A 164 19.43 -4.98 -11.47
N PRO A 165 20.62 -4.52 -11.94
CA PRO A 165 21.87 -5.24 -11.84
C PRO A 165 22.39 -5.35 -10.40
#